data_078441d7ba98a46732406afab911ca9a
#
_entry.id   078441d7ba98a46732406afab911ca9a
#
_cell.length_a   1.000
_cell.length_b   1.000
_cell.length_c   1.000
_cell.angle_alpha   90.00
_cell.angle_beta   90.00
_cell.angle_gamma   90.00
#
_symmetry.space_group_name_H-M   'P 1'
#
loop_
_entity.id
_entity.type
_entity.pdbx_description
1 polymer ?
#
loop_
_entity_poly.entity_id
_entity_poly.type
_entity_poly.pdbx_seq_one_letter_code
_entity_poly.pdbx_strand_id
1 'polypeptide(L)'
;MAEPVFVDVNKSNYNLDLESLKNFILDECVVKDGVVHYKKHKNLIENSPTLKHLKKLNGRISAIIVPHQIGIPANVKGIKQFLNNYEIAIIEDAACAIGSIYDHKKYIGNPVGDTVCFSFHPRKVITTGDGGMVTSNNKKIIENIKSLRNHGMNIDPYKRKSSNKYYFDVHIDNGYNYRLTDIQAAMGVEQLARIDE
;
A
#
# COMPACT_ATOMS: atom_id res chain seq x y z
N MET A 1 13.82 -4.03 4.15
CA MET A 1 13.42 -3.29 5.38
C MET A 1 13.42 -1.82 5.02
N ALA A 2 12.44 -1.05 5.48
CA ALA A 2 12.32 0.39 5.22
C ALA A 2 12.12 1.12 6.55
N GLU A 3 12.57 2.37 6.63
CA GLU A 3 12.39 3.27 7.77
C GLU A 3 11.43 4.37 7.39
N PRO A 4 10.39 4.66 8.19
CA PRO A 4 9.45 5.71 7.88
C PRO A 4 10.06 7.10 8.11
N VAL A 5 9.75 8.02 7.19
CA VAL A 5 9.96 9.45 7.36
C VAL A 5 8.61 10.13 7.33
N PHE A 6 8.28 10.89 8.37
CA PHE A 6 6.98 11.51 8.51
C PHE A 6 6.94 12.85 7.78
N VAL A 7 5.82 13.10 7.11
CA VAL A 7 5.45 14.38 6.51
C VAL A 7 4.17 14.86 7.19
N ASP A 8 4.06 16.15 7.42
CA ASP A 8 2.96 16.73 8.20
C ASP A 8 1.61 16.62 7.47
N VAL A 9 0.55 16.75 8.23
CA VAL A 9 -0.83 16.62 7.78
C VAL A 9 -1.52 17.98 7.65
N ASN A 10 -2.51 18.05 6.79
CA ASN A 10 -3.37 19.21 6.66
C ASN A 10 -4.30 19.34 7.87
N LYS A 11 -4.34 20.53 8.48
CA LYS A 11 -5.09 20.78 9.73
C LYS A 11 -6.60 20.65 9.60
N SER A 12 -7.15 20.75 8.39
CA SER A 12 -8.60 20.72 8.17
C SER A 12 -9.17 19.30 8.01
N ASN A 13 -8.38 18.36 7.49
CA ASN A 13 -8.85 17.01 7.17
C ASN A 13 -7.92 15.88 7.62
N TYR A 14 -6.79 16.22 8.22
CA TYR A 14 -5.77 15.29 8.74
C TYR A 14 -5.15 14.34 7.70
N ASN A 15 -5.41 14.55 6.43
CA ASN A 15 -4.72 13.86 5.35
C ASN A 15 -3.32 14.44 5.13
N LEU A 16 -2.44 13.68 4.49
CA LEU A 16 -1.11 14.15 4.12
C LEU A 16 -1.20 15.48 3.38
N ASP A 17 -0.46 16.48 3.86
CA ASP A 17 -0.45 17.81 3.27
C ASP A 17 0.49 17.88 2.06
N LEU A 18 -0.05 18.28 0.91
CA LEU A 18 0.71 18.35 -0.34
C LEU A 18 1.85 19.37 -0.29
N GLU A 19 1.63 20.52 0.36
CA GLU A 19 2.69 21.54 0.47
C GLU A 19 3.81 21.08 1.41
N SER A 20 3.47 20.43 2.51
CA SER A 20 4.45 19.81 3.41
C SER A 20 5.26 18.72 2.69
N LEU A 21 4.63 17.91 1.82
CA LEU A 21 5.33 16.95 0.99
C LEU A 21 6.28 17.61 0.00
N LYS A 22 5.86 18.68 -0.67
CA LYS A 22 6.70 19.44 -1.60
C LYS A 22 7.93 20.00 -0.88
N ASN A 23 7.72 20.67 0.25
CA ASN A 23 8.80 21.23 1.05
C ASN A 23 9.77 20.12 1.52
N PHE A 24 9.26 18.98 1.98
CA PHE A 24 10.09 17.84 2.35
C PHE A 24 10.98 17.36 1.19
N ILE A 25 10.43 17.18 -0.01
CA ILE A 25 11.22 16.74 -1.18
C ILE A 25 12.24 17.80 -1.60
N LEU A 26 11.87 19.07 -1.61
CA LEU A 26 12.75 20.15 -2.07
C LEU A 26 13.85 20.48 -1.07
N ASP A 27 13.52 20.54 0.22
CA ASP A 27 14.43 21.01 1.26
C ASP A 27 15.25 19.90 1.90
N GLU A 28 14.62 18.71 2.12
CA GLU A 28 15.22 17.63 2.88
C GLU A 28 15.77 16.49 2.00
N CYS A 29 15.53 16.52 0.68
CA CYS A 29 15.98 15.47 -0.24
C CYS A 29 16.95 15.98 -1.30
N VAL A 30 17.66 15.06 -1.93
CA VAL A 30 18.45 15.26 -3.15
C VAL A 30 17.88 14.36 -4.22
N VAL A 31 17.66 14.92 -5.41
CA VAL A 31 17.16 14.17 -6.57
C VAL A 31 18.30 13.94 -7.55
N LYS A 32 18.49 12.67 -7.97
CA LYS A 32 19.44 12.26 -9.00
C LYS A 32 18.73 11.32 -9.98
N ASP A 33 18.64 11.69 -11.23
CA ASP A 33 18.02 10.89 -12.30
C ASP A 33 16.61 10.36 -11.94
N GLY A 34 15.77 11.21 -11.32
CA GLY A 34 14.44 10.85 -10.86
C GLY A 34 14.38 10.09 -9.52
N VAL A 35 15.51 9.65 -9.00
CA VAL A 35 15.61 8.96 -7.70
C VAL A 35 15.77 9.98 -6.58
N VAL A 36 14.90 9.91 -5.58
CA VAL A 36 14.89 10.81 -4.43
C VAL A 36 15.64 10.18 -3.26
N HIS A 37 16.56 10.94 -2.66
CA HIS A 37 17.35 10.51 -1.51
C HIS A 37 17.18 11.49 -0.35
N TYR A 38 16.81 10.99 0.82
CA TYR A 38 16.71 11.79 2.04
C TYR A 38 18.09 12.15 2.58
N LYS A 39 18.36 13.45 2.76
CA LYS A 39 19.67 13.98 3.19
C LYS A 39 20.11 13.46 4.55
N LYS A 40 19.17 13.35 5.50
CA LYS A 40 19.44 12.97 6.89
C LYS A 40 19.33 11.46 7.16
N HIS A 41 19.40 10.61 6.13
CA HIS A 41 19.23 9.15 6.26
C HIS A 41 20.23 8.49 7.23
N LYS A 42 21.43 9.04 7.38
CA LYS A 42 22.42 8.52 8.33
C LYS A 42 21.91 8.59 9.77
N ASN A 43 21.29 9.68 10.16
CA ASN A 43 20.71 9.86 11.50
C ASN A 43 19.58 8.85 11.76
N LEU A 44 18.77 8.53 10.73
CA LEU A 44 17.73 7.49 10.86
C LEU A 44 18.35 6.12 11.10
N ILE A 45 19.42 5.79 10.37
CA ILE A 45 20.13 4.49 10.51
C ILE A 45 20.74 4.37 11.90
N GLU A 46 21.45 5.38 12.38
CA GLU A 46 22.12 5.38 13.68
C GLU A 46 21.13 5.24 14.85
N ASN A 47 19.96 5.85 14.74
CA ASN A 47 18.92 5.83 15.78
C ASN A 47 17.95 4.65 15.64
N SER A 48 17.99 3.90 14.54
CA SER A 48 17.12 2.73 14.33
C SER A 48 17.71 1.47 14.96
N PRO A 49 16.99 0.80 15.87
CA PRO A 49 17.45 -0.46 16.45
C PRO A 49 17.59 -1.58 15.42
N THR A 50 16.87 -1.49 14.31
CA THR A 50 16.83 -2.52 13.25
C THR A 50 17.78 -2.23 12.08
N LEU A 51 18.01 -0.96 11.74
CA LEU A 51 18.80 -0.57 10.56
C LEU A 51 20.31 -0.42 10.85
N LYS A 52 20.70 -0.19 12.10
CA LYS A 52 22.11 -0.01 12.48
C LYS A 52 23.05 -1.14 12.06
N HIS A 53 22.51 -2.32 11.76
CA HIS A 53 23.25 -3.48 11.27
C HIS A 53 23.37 -3.53 9.74
N LEU A 54 22.66 -2.66 9.01
CA LEU A 54 22.65 -2.63 7.55
C LEU A 54 23.69 -1.63 7.04
N LYS A 55 24.81 -2.15 6.53
CA LYS A 55 25.98 -1.35 6.11
C LYS A 55 25.79 -0.50 4.85
N LYS A 56 24.68 -0.64 4.10
CA LYS A 56 24.50 0.01 2.79
C LYS A 56 23.06 0.52 2.59
N LEU A 57 22.65 1.50 3.36
CA LEU A 57 21.44 2.25 3.07
C LEU A 57 21.83 3.60 2.46
N ASN A 58 21.24 3.91 1.31
CA ASN A 58 21.52 5.15 0.57
C ASN A 58 20.44 6.24 0.76
N GLY A 59 19.46 5.98 1.65
CA GLY A 59 18.38 6.92 1.95
C GLY A 59 17.36 7.10 0.83
N ARG A 60 17.28 6.18 -0.16
CA ARG A 60 16.30 6.27 -1.23
C ARG A 60 14.88 6.27 -0.68
N ILE A 61 14.08 7.25 -1.10
CA ILE A 61 12.64 7.28 -0.88
C ILE A 61 12.00 6.42 -1.98
N SER A 62 11.51 5.26 -1.61
CA SER A 62 10.98 4.29 -2.58
C SER A 62 9.46 4.31 -2.70
N ALA A 63 8.77 4.74 -1.65
CA ALA A 63 7.32 4.82 -1.65
C ALA A 63 6.83 5.92 -0.70
N ILE A 64 5.61 6.38 -0.96
CA ILE A 64 4.83 7.22 -0.06
C ILE A 64 3.56 6.48 0.31
N ILE A 65 3.22 6.48 1.59
CA ILE A 65 1.93 5.99 2.08
C ILE A 65 1.03 7.21 2.28
N VAL A 66 -0.13 7.18 1.62
CA VAL A 66 -1.12 8.27 1.65
C VAL A 66 -2.39 7.75 2.31
N PRO A 67 -2.62 8.02 3.60
CA PRO A 67 -3.85 7.64 4.27
C PRO A 67 -5.05 8.44 3.76
N HIS A 68 -6.20 7.78 3.64
CA HIS A 68 -7.52 8.41 3.54
C HIS A 68 -8.09 8.49 4.96
N GLN A 69 -7.69 9.53 5.68
CA GLN A 69 -7.91 9.62 7.12
C GLN A 69 -9.39 9.68 7.46
N ILE A 70 -9.83 8.75 8.32
CA ILE A 70 -11.24 8.61 8.76
C ILE A 70 -12.24 8.50 7.58
N GLY A 71 -11.78 7.94 6.44
CA GLY A 71 -12.61 7.82 5.24
C GLY A 71 -12.65 9.06 4.35
N ILE A 72 -12.01 10.17 4.73
CA ILE A 72 -11.92 11.38 3.89
C ILE A 72 -10.88 11.15 2.79
N PRO A 73 -11.25 11.25 1.50
CA PRO A 73 -10.31 11.07 0.41
C PRO A 73 -9.16 12.07 0.45
N ALA A 74 -7.93 11.57 0.41
CA ALA A 74 -6.73 12.40 0.31
C ALA A 74 -6.54 12.94 -1.12
N ASN A 75 -5.77 14.02 -1.27
CA ASN A 75 -5.43 14.60 -2.58
C ASN A 75 -4.38 13.77 -3.33
N VAL A 76 -4.65 12.48 -3.56
CA VAL A 76 -3.72 11.56 -4.24
C VAL A 76 -3.40 12.05 -5.65
N LYS A 77 -4.37 12.66 -6.34
CA LYS A 77 -4.16 13.21 -7.70
C LYS A 77 -3.11 14.31 -7.72
N GLY A 78 -3.18 15.25 -6.79
CA GLY A 78 -2.19 16.34 -6.66
C GLY A 78 -0.81 15.78 -6.27
N ILE A 79 -0.77 14.81 -5.37
CA ILE A 79 0.47 14.11 -4.99
C ILE A 79 1.09 13.41 -6.20
N LYS A 80 0.30 12.66 -6.97
CA LYS A 80 0.76 11.95 -8.17
C LYS A 80 1.29 12.90 -9.24
N GLN A 81 0.61 14.03 -9.46
CA GLN A 81 1.06 15.05 -10.40
C GLN A 81 2.42 15.64 -9.99
N PHE A 82 2.60 15.93 -8.71
CA PHE A 82 3.86 16.43 -8.17
C PHE A 82 4.99 15.39 -8.29
N LEU A 83 4.68 14.11 -8.01
CA LEU A 83 5.66 13.03 -8.03
C LEU A 83 5.92 12.44 -9.42
N ASN A 84 5.31 12.95 -10.48
CA ASN A 84 5.34 12.35 -11.83
C ASN A 84 6.75 12.13 -12.42
N ASN A 85 7.73 12.92 -11.99
CA ASN A 85 9.13 12.84 -12.44
C ASN A 85 10.03 12.10 -11.43
N TYR A 86 9.48 11.51 -10.39
CA TYR A 86 10.22 10.81 -9.34
C TYR A 86 9.87 9.33 -9.32
N GLU A 87 10.90 8.50 -9.07
CA GLU A 87 10.73 7.05 -8.88
C GLU A 87 10.19 6.72 -7.48
N ILE A 88 9.01 7.22 -7.15
CA ILE A 88 8.34 6.99 -5.86
C ILE A 88 6.99 6.33 -6.10
N ALA A 89 6.80 5.13 -5.55
CA ALA A 89 5.50 4.46 -5.59
C ALA A 89 4.50 5.12 -4.62
N ILE A 90 3.23 5.18 -4.99
CA ILE A 90 2.16 5.74 -4.16
C ILE A 90 1.26 4.60 -3.67
N ILE A 91 1.25 4.40 -2.35
CA ILE A 91 0.42 3.41 -1.66
C ILE A 91 -0.68 4.16 -0.92
N GLU A 92 -1.93 3.93 -1.32
CA GLU A 92 -3.09 4.52 -0.66
C GLU A 92 -3.52 3.62 0.51
N ASP A 93 -3.49 4.17 1.73
CA ASP A 93 -4.03 3.48 2.90
C ASP A 93 -5.51 3.83 3.04
N ALA A 94 -6.36 2.91 2.58
CA ALA A 94 -7.80 3.00 2.63
C ALA A 94 -8.41 2.13 3.75
N ALA A 95 -7.66 1.86 4.81
CA ALA A 95 -8.11 1.00 5.91
C ALA A 95 -9.42 1.50 6.58
N CYS A 96 -9.76 2.78 6.42
CA CYS A 96 -10.99 3.37 6.95
C CYS A 96 -11.90 3.97 5.83
N ALA A 97 -11.63 3.66 4.54
CA ALA A 97 -12.20 4.41 3.42
C ALA A 97 -12.96 3.55 2.40
N ILE A 98 -13.36 2.33 2.79
CA ILE A 98 -14.22 1.53 1.93
C ILE A 98 -15.60 2.24 1.77
N GLY A 99 -16.09 2.33 0.53
CA GLY A 99 -17.31 3.10 0.21
C GLY A 99 -17.08 4.59 -0.02
N SER A 100 -15.92 5.15 0.35
CA SER A 100 -15.60 6.56 0.08
C SER A 100 -15.34 6.80 -1.41
N ILE A 101 -15.61 8.03 -1.89
CA ILE A 101 -15.61 8.38 -3.31
C ILE A 101 -14.66 9.55 -3.56
N TYR A 102 -13.75 9.40 -4.54
CA TYR A 102 -12.96 10.52 -5.07
C TYR A 102 -13.82 11.41 -5.98
N ASP A 103 -13.72 12.71 -5.84
CA ASP A 103 -14.28 13.70 -6.81
C ASP A 103 -15.67 13.33 -7.35
N HIS A 104 -16.56 12.82 -6.48
CA HIS A 104 -17.96 12.47 -6.76
C HIS A 104 -18.21 11.39 -7.83
N LYS A 105 -17.19 10.64 -8.29
CA LYS A 105 -17.38 9.69 -9.40
C LYS A 105 -16.69 8.33 -9.29
N LYS A 106 -15.68 8.18 -8.45
CA LYS A 106 -14.92 6.92 -8.37
C LYS A 106 -14.74 6.51 -6.92
N TYR A 107 -15.15 5.29 -6.60
CA TYR A 107 -14.88 4.71 -5.29
C TYR A 107 -13.37 4.56 -5.06
N ILE A 108 -12.95 4.82 -3.83
CA ILE A 108 -11.64 4.42 -3.36
C ILE A 108 -11.54 2.90 -3.52
N GLY A 109 -10.42 2.44 -4.13
CA GLY A 109 -10.25 1.06 -4.57
C GLY A 109 -10.03 0.94 -6.07
N ASN A 110 -10.43 1.99 -6.85
CA ASN A 110 -9.91 2.19 -8.20
C ASN A 110 -8.67 3.11 -8.09
N PRO A 111 -7.44 2.57 -8.05
CA PRO A 111 -6.26 3.30 -7.63
C PRO A 111 -6.02 4.56 -8.44
N VAL A 112 -5.78 5.68 -7.77
CA VAL A 112 -5.16 6.88 -8.34
C VAL A 112 -3.65 6.77 -8.22
N GLY A 113 -3.15 6.24 -7.11
CA GLY A 113 -1.76 5.81 -6.91
C GLY A 113 -1.44 4.50 -7.63
N ASP A 114 -0.53 3.72 -7.06
CA ASP A 114 -0.11 2.42 -7.59
C ASP A 114 -0.91 1.27 -6.98
N THR A 115 -1.24 1.38 -5.68
CA THR A 115 -2.02 0.40 -4.93
C THR A 115 -2.95 1.09 -3.93
N VAL A 116 -4.07 0.42 -3.61
CA VAL A 116 -4.95 0.79 -2.49
C VAL A 116 -5.05 -0.40 -1.54
N CYS A 117 -4.88 -0.16 -0.24
CA CYS A 117 -4.92 -1.17 0.81
C CYS A 117 -6.12 -0.96 1.72
N PHE A 118 -6.96 -1.99 1.88
CA PHE A 118 -8.13 -2.00 2.76
C PHE A 118 -7.91 -2.90 3.97
N SER A 119 -8.59 -2.58 5.06
CA SER A 119 -8.67 -3.42 6.26
C SER A 119 -10.10 -3.93 6.46
N PHE A 120 -10.23 -5.21 6.81
CA PHE A 120 -11.47 -5.86 7.20
C PHE A 120 -11.46 -6.26 8.69
N HIS A 121 -10.69 -5.55 9.49
CA HIS A 121 -10.69 -5.69 10.95
C HIS A 121 -12.08 -5.39 11.53
N PRO A 122 -12.50 -5.97 12.68
CA PRO A 122 -13.84 -5.80 13.26
C PRO A 122 -14.32 -4.37 13.47
N ARG A 123 -13.40 -3.41 13.60
CA ARG A 123 -13.72 -1.99 13.81
C ARG A 123 -13.92 -1.19 12.51
N LYS A 124 -13.88 -1.84 11.35
CA LYS A 124 -14.06 -1.19 10.04
C LYS A 124 -15.52 -1.21 9.61
N VAL A 125 -15.83 -0.43 8.56
CA VAL A 125 -17.18 -0.32 7.98
C VAL A 125 -17.73 -1.69 7.58
N ILE A 126 -16.90 -2.52 6.94
CA ILE A 126 -17.17 -3.94 6.75
C ILE A 126 -16.06 -4.76 7.39
N THR A 127 -16.38 -5.97 7.82
CA THR A 127 -15.42 -6.85 8.49
C THR A 127 -15.55 -8.30 8.04
N THR A 128 -14.44 -9.01 8.06
CA THR A 128 -14.37 -10.47 7.91
C THR A 128 -13.84 -11.15 9.18
N GLY A 129 -14.00 -10.49 10.35
CA GLY A 129 -13.37 -10.87 11.61
C GLY A 129 -11.93 -10.38 11.67
N ASP A 130 -11.14 -10.68 10.69
CA ASP A 130 -9.83 -10.10 10.36
C ASP A 130 -9.61 -10.27 8.86
N GLY A 131 -8.77 -9.44 8.27
CA GLY A 131 -8.49 -9.50 6.84
C GLY A 131 -8.18 -8.16 6.22
N GLY A 132 -8.00 -8.18 4.91
CA GLY A 132 -7.73 -7.00 4.10
C GLY A 132 -7.73 -7.33 2.63
N MET A 133 -7.63 -6.28 1.82
CA MET A 133 -7.56 -6.39 0.38
C MET A 133 -6.60 -5.35 -0.19
N VAL A 134 -5.91 -5.72 -1.25
CA VAL A 134 -5.11 -4.79 -2.06
C VAL A 134 -5.66 -4.76 -3.47
N THR A 135 -5.86 -3.56 -4.00
CA THR A 135 -6.20 -3.33 -5.39
C THR A 135 -5.08 -2.59 -6.11
N SER A 136 -4.87 -2.89 -7.39
CA SER A 136 -3.92 -2.21 -8.27
C SER A 136 -4.31 -2.39 -9.72
N ASN A 137 -4.01 -1.40 -10.57
CA ASN A 137 -4.11 -1.51 -12.02
C ASN A 137 -2.85 -2.14 -12.65
N ASN A 138 -1.79 -2.36 -11.86
CA ASN A 138 -0.55 -2.98 -12.30
C ASN A 138 -0.60 -4.49 -12.06
N LYS A 139 -0.69 -5.26 -13.16
CA LYS A 139 -0.74 -6.72 -13.11
C LYS A 139 0.45 -7.34 -12.39
N LYS A 140 1.67 -6.80 -12.60
CA LYS A 140 2.89 -7.32 -11.97
C LYS A 140 2.84 -7.16 -10.44
N ILE A 141 2.33 -6.05 -9.94
CA ILE A 141 2.13 -5.84 -8.49
C ILE A 141 1.14 -6.88 -7.96
N ILE A 142 0.01 -7.08 -8.64
CA ILE A 142 -1.01 -8.06 -8.22
C ILE A 142 -0.47 -9.49 -8.24
N GLU A 143 0.32 -9.87 -9.25
CA GLU A 143 0.95 -11.20 -9.31
C GLU A 143 1.93 -11.41 -8.16
N ASN A 144 2.78 -10.42 -7.87
CA ASN A 144 3.70 -10.46 -6.74
C ASN A 144 2.94 -10.60 -5.41
N ILE A 145 1.89 -9.80 -5.19
CA ILE A 145 1.08 -9.87 -3.96
C ILE A 145 0.41 -11.24 -3.81
N LYS A 146 -0.12 -11.81 -4.91
CA LYS A 146 -0.71 -13.16 -4.91
C LYS A 146 0.30 -14.24 -4.53
N SER A 147 1.53 -14.11 -4.98
CA SER A 147 2.63 -15.01 -4.58
C SER A 147 2.99 -14.81 -3.11
N LEU A 148 3.29 -13.58 -2.70
CA LEU A 148 3.74 -13.25 -1.35
C LEU A 148 2.71 -13.62 -0.27
N ARG A 149 1.40 -13.37 -0.49
CA ARG A 149 0.35 -13.78 0.45
C ARG A 149 0.19 -15.29 0.58
N ASN A 150 0.75 -16.06 -0.36
CA ASN A 150 0.68 -17.52 -0.45
C ASN A 150 2.09 -18.15 -0.38
N HIS A 151 2.83 -17.86 0.68
CA HIS A 151 4.16 -18.42 0.98
C HIS A 151 5.23 -18.16 -0.09
N GLY A 152 5.07 -17.16 -0.96
CA GLY A 152 6.00 -16.90 -2.08
C GLY A 152 5.94 -17.97 -3.17
N MET A 153 4.84 -18.70 -3.30
CA MET A 153 4.67 -19.75 -4.30
C MET A 153 4.48 -19.17 -5.71
N ASN A 154 5.03 -19.86 -6.70
CA ASN A 154 4.93 -19.51 -8.12
C ASN A 154 3.57 -19.84 -8.75
N ILE A 155 2.76 -20.67 -8.09
CA ILE A 155 1.47 -21.16 -8.61
C ILE A 155 0.36 -20.82 -7.62
N ASP A 156 -0.69 -20.18 -8.15
CA ASP A 156 -1.93 -19.95 -7.42
C ASP A 156 -2.59 -21.30 -7.09
N PRO A 157 -2.99 -21.56 -5.81
CA PRO A 157 -3.67 -22.78 -5.41
C PRO A 157 -4.91 -23.11 -6.24
N TYR A 158 -5.62 -22.09 -6.71
CA TYR A 158 -6.81 -22.26 -7.55
C TYR A 158 -6.47 -22.86 -8.92
N LYS A 159 -5.39 -22.38 -9.56
CA LYS A 159 -4.89 -22.95 -10.83
C LYS A 159 -4.46 -24.41 -10.68
N ARG A 160 -3.90 -24.76 -9.52
CA ARG A 160 -3.52 -26.13 -9.21
C ARG A 160 -4.75 -27.03 -9.11
N LYS A 161 -5.78 -26.60 -8.38
CA LYS A 161 -7.01 -27.39 -8.14
C LYS A 161 -7.84 -27.55 -9.41
N SER A 162 -7.81 -26.57 -10.33
CA SER A 162 -8.57 -26.60 -11.59
C SER A 162 -7.84 -27.28 -12.75
N SER A 163 -6.62 -27.74 -12.54
CA SER A 163 -5.77 -28.33 -13.60
C SER A 163 -5.55 -29.81 -13.36
N ASN A 164 -5.64 -30.63 -14.44
CA ASN A 164 -5.26 -32.05 -14.40
C ASN A 164 -3.74 -32.29 -14.47
N LYS A 165 -2.93 -31.21 -14.36
CA LYS A 165 -1.46 -31.30 -14.38
C LYS A 165 -0.91 -31.37 -12.96
N TYR A 166 0.13 -32.18 -12.78
CA TYR A 166 0.89 -32.21 -11.53
C TYR A 166 1.84 -31.01 -11.50
N TYR A 167 1.76 -30.20 -10.45
CA TYR A 167 2.65 -29.05 -10.24
C TYR A 167 3.46 -29.25 -8.96
N PHE A 168 4.76 -29.07 -9.06
CA PHE A 168 5.62 -28.97 -7.88
C PHE A 168 5.50 -27.59 -7.25
N ASP A 169 5.49 -27.55 -5.93
CA ASP A 169 5.57 -26.31 -5.18
C ASP A 169 6.98 -25.73 -5.29
N VAL A 170 7.08 -24.55 -5.88
CA VAL A 170 8.31 -23.79 -5.94
C VAL A 170 8.09 -22.46 -5.23
N HIS A 171 8.84 -22.25 -4.16
CA HIS A 171 8.87 -20.98 -3.45
C HIS A 171 9.91 -20.09 -4.14
N ILE A 172 9.43 -19.02 -4.77
CA ILE A 172 10.28 -18.08 -5.53
C ILE A 172 10.71 -16.87 -4.70
N ASP A 173 10.07 -16.67 -3.54
CA ASP A 173 10.36 -15.59 -2.61
C ASP A 173 9.96 -15.98 -1.18
N ASN A 174 10.39 -15.19 -0.20
CA ASN A 174 9.96 -15.29 1.18
C ASN A 174 8.56 -14.68 1.33
N GLY A 175 7.55 -15.51 1.35
CA GLY A 175 6.15 -15.10 1.48
C GLY A 175 5.54 -15.39 2.84
N TYR A 176 4.26 -15.03 2.99
CA TYR A 176 3.47 -15.13 4.20
C TYR A 176 2.22 -15.98 3.98
N ASN A 177 1.58 -16.41 5.04
CA ASN A 177 0.25 -16.99 4.98
C ASN A 177 -0.80 -15.90 5.23
N TYR A 178 -1.08 -15.08 4.21
CA TYR A 178 -2.06 -14.00 4.24
C TYR A 178 -3.26 -14.30 3.32
N ARG A 179 -3.63 -15.58 3.23
CA ARG A 179 -4.84 -15.99 2.51
C ARG A 179 -6.07 -15.72 3.33
N LEU A 180 -7.07 -15.11 2.71
CA LEU A 180 -8.42 -15.05 3.25
C LEU A 180 -9.04 -16.45 3.20
N THR A 181 -9.68 -16.91 4.26
CA THR A 181 -10.43 -18.17 4.26
C THR A 181 -11.75 -18.04 3.53
N ASP A 182 -12.32 -19.15 3.05
CA ASP A 182 -13.62 -19.13 2.35
C ASP A 182 -14.75 -18.61 3.27
N ILE A 183 -14.68 -18.88 4.58
CA ILE A 183 -15.64 -18.35 5.57
C ILE A 183 -15.53 -16.83 5.66
N GLN A 184 -14.31 -16.29 5.76
CA GLN A 184 -14.08 -14.85 5.78
C GLN A 184 -14.50 -14.21 4.47
N ALA A 185 -14.21 -14.83 3.34
CA ALA A 185 -14.60 -14.33 2.02
C ALA A 185 -16.13 -14.28 1.86
N ALA A 186 -16.84 -15.32 2.28
CA ALA A 186 -18.31 -15.36 2.25
C ALA A 186 -18.92 -14.24 3.10
N MET A 187 -18.41 -14.03 4.32
CA MET A 187 -18.84 -12.92 5.17
C MET A 187 -18.60 -11.56 4.50
N GLY A 188 -17.43 -11.38 3.88
CA GLY A 188 -17.05 -10.15 3.19
C GLY A 188 -17.97 -9.83 2.00
N VAL A 189 -18.37 -10.85 1.22
CA VAL A 189 -19.30 -10.69 0.10
C VAL A 189 -20.66 -10.20 0.56
N GLU A 190 -21.22 -10.81 1.63
CA GLU A 190 -22.51 -10.40 2.19
C GLU A 190 -22.47 -8.98 2.79
N GLN A 191 -21.38 -8.61 3.46
CA GLN A 191 -21.23 -7.26 3.99
C GLN A 191 -21.04 -6.22 2.89
N LEU A 192 -20.25 -6.53 1.86
CA LEU A 192 -20.05 -5.63 0.73
C LEU A 192 -21.34 -5.39 -0.07
N ALA A 193 -22.21 -6.39 -0.20
CA ALA A 193 -23.49 -6.26 -0.87
C ALA A 193 -24.44 -5.26 -0.18
N ARG A 194 -24.23 -4.97 1.10
CA ARG A 194 -25.04 -4.06 1.93
C ARG A 194 -24.33 -2.76 2.28
N ILE A 195 -23.24 -2.40 1.58
CA ILE A 195 -22.42 -1.24 1.95
C ILE A 195 -23.16 0.10 1.83
N ASP A 196 -24.22 0.15 1.03
CA ASP A 196 -25.05 1.35 0.81
C ASP A 196 -26.22 1.45 1.81
N GLU A 197 -26.43 0.45 2.68
CA GLU A 197 -27.44 0.44 3.76
C GLU A 197 -26.91 1.17 5.02
#